data_41e2e6fd93f6f2b431898fb7c95869b8
#
_entry.id   41e2e6fd93f6f2b431898fb7c95869b8
#
_cell.length_a   1.000
_cell.length_b   1.000
_cell.length_c   1.000
_cell.angle_alpha   90.00
_cell.angle_beta   90.00
_cell.angle_gamma   90.00
#
_symmetry.space_group_name_H-M   'P 1'
#
loop_
_entity.id
_entity.type
_entity.pdbx_description
1 polymer ?
#
loop_
_entity_poly.entity_id
_entity_poly.type
_entity_poly.pdbx_seq_one_letter_code
_entity_poly.pdbx_strand_id
1 'polypeptide(L)'
;GYKDEHGHCRMMPLPGHAATLCGVTVEDFNAILKEDDATILNWLGDGAGVEGAGAEEELRAPGFNDILRVESDRVQVLASYASDYYAGKPALTVHPVGRGQVYYHGAAFTEALVRKLLPRLDLPKMAGDLVEAPAEVELVVRRHPATGEAFVFVLNYTGRVARLRLHRPAVDLLSDRPLSGEVELEPYGVLVLA
;
A
#
# COMPACT_ATOMS: atom_id res chain seq x y z
N GLY A 1 10.36 -1.22 15.82
CA GLY A 1 10.66 -2.17 16.75
C GLY A 1 11.04 -1.78 18.16
N TYR A 2 10.21 -2.18 19.11
CA TYR A 2 10.47 -2.00 20.54
C TYR A 2 11.65 -2.86 21.02
N LYS A 3 11.94 -3.95 20.32
CA LYS A 3 12.94 -4.96 20.72
C LYS A 3 13.96 -5.19 19.61
N ASP A 4 15.14 -5.63 20.03
CA ASP A 4 16.17 -6.14 19.14
C ASP A 4 15.93 -7.63 18.80
N GLU A 5 16.83 -8.23 18.04
CA GLU A 5 16.80 -9.64 17.64
C GLU A 5 16.92 -10.62 18.81
N HIS A 6 17.36 -10.15 19.99
CA HIS A 6 17.46 -10.94 21.23
C HIS A 6 16.27 -10.73 22.17
N GLY A 7 15.30 -9.86 21.77
CA GLY A 7 14.13 -9.53 22.58
C GLY A 7 14.37 -8.45 23.63
N HIS A 8 15.54 -7.81 23.68
CA HIS A 8 15.81 -6.71 24.60
C HIS A 8 15.13 -5.43 24.11
N CYS A 9 14.58 -4.66 25.05
CA CYS A 9 13.98 -3.37 24.74
C CYS A 9 15.05 -2.38 24.28
N ARG A 10 14.81 -1.68 23.21
CA ARG A 10 15.67 -0.60 22.73
C ARG A 10 15.53 0.61 23.63
N MET A 11 16.67 1.17 24.07
CA MET A 11 16.75 2.33 24.97
C MET A 11 16.82 3.66 24.22
N MET A 12 16.39 3.69 22.95
CA MET A 12 16.32 4.90 22.13
C MET A 12 14.85 5.24 21.80
N PRO A 13 14.53 6.52 21.52
CA PRO A 13 13.20 6.91 21.08
C PRO A 13 12.75 6.10 19.86
N LEU A 14 11.48 5.66 19.86
CA LEU A 14 10.91 4.92 18.74
C LEU A 14 10.65 5.88 17.56
N PRO A 15 10.69 5.38 16.33
CA PRO A 15 10.91 3.99 15.90
C PRO A 15 12.38 3.55 15.83
N GLY A 16 13.23 4.03 16.71
CA GLY A 16 14.62 3.64 16.81
C GLY A 16 15.46 4.20 15.64
N HIS A 17 16.28 3.36 15.01
CA HIS A 17 17.10 3.78 13.87
C HIS A 17 16.30 4.30 12.67
N ALA A 18 15.00 3.96 12.56
CA ALA A 18 14.14 4.49 11.53
C ALA A 18 13.67 5.93 11.78
N ALA A 19 13.85 6.48 12.98
CA ALA A 19 13.35 7.83 13.32
C ALA A 19 13.87 8.90 12.35
N THR A 20 15.16 8.90 12.03
CA THR A 20 15.75 9.84 11.07
C THR A 20 15.17 9.67 9.67
N LEU A 21 14.93 8.41 9.25
CA LEU A 21 14.38 8.10 7.94
C LEU A 21 12.90 8.53 7.85
N CYS A 22 12.12 8.28 8.91
CA CYS A 22 10.71 8.66 8.99
C CYS A 22 10.52 10.16 9.28
N GLY A 23 11.51 10.83 9.86
CA GLY A 23 11.43 12.22 10.28
C GLY A 23 10.48 12.45 11.46
N VAL A 24 10.18 11.38 12.22
CA VAL A 24 9.29 11.40 13.39
C VAL A 24 9.85 10.55 14.53
N THR A 25 9.42 10.86 15.75
CA THR A 25 9.58 10.00 16.93
C THR A 25 8.21 9.69 17.53
N VAL A 26 8.14 8.59 18.29
CA VAL A 26 6.95 8.20 19.06
C VAL A 26 7.13 8.76 20.47
N GLU A 27 6.23 9.66 20.88
CA GLU A 27 6.22 10.25 22.23
C GLU A 27 5.55 9.34 23.24
N ASP A 28 4.46 8.69 22.82
CA ASP A 28 3.62 7.84 23.66
C ASP A 28 2.85 6.85 22.77
N PHE A 29 2.17 5.89 23.35
CA PHE A 29 1.27 4.99 22.64
C PHE A 29 0.03 4.67 23.46
N ASN A 30 -1.08 4.44 22.76
CA ASN A 30 -2.35 4.02 23.36
C ASN A 30 -2.82 2.70 22.73
N ALA A 31 -3.17 1.72 23.58
CA ALA A 31 -3.71 0.43 23.12
C ALA A 31 -5.24 0.51 23.00
N ILE A 32 -5.75 0.18 21.81
CA ILE A 32 -7.17 0.12 21.52
C ILE A 32 -7.64 -1.32 21.68
N LEU A 33 -8.30 -1.62 22.80
CA LEU A 33 -8.68 -2.98 23.17
C LEU A 33 -9.97 -3.46 22.51
N LYS A 34 -10.81 -2.54 22.03
CA LYS A 34 -12.07 -2.83 21.34
C LYS A 34 -12.10 -2.07 20.03
N GLU A 35 -12.60 -2.73 19.00
CA GLU A 35 -12.70 -2.15 17.67
C GLU A 35 -13.61 -0.91 17.62
N ASP A 36 -14.69 -0.92 18.40
CA ASP A 36 -15.62 0.21 18.52
C ASP A 36 -14.99 1.46 19.16
N ASP A 37 -13.90 1.28 19.92
CA ASP A 37 -13.15 2.37 20.56
C ASP A 37 -12.07 2.94 19.62
N ALA A 38 -11.97 2.46 18.37
CA ALA A 38 -10.98 2.91 17.41
C ALA A 38 -11.09 4.41 17.14
N THR A 39 -9.97 5.12 17.30
CA THR A 39 -9.90 6.57 17.06
C THR A 39 -10.13 6.87 15.57
N ILE A 40 -10.93 7.90 15.29
CA ILE A 40 -11.14 8.42 13.93
C ILE A 40 -9.91 9.21 13.50
N LEU A 41 -9.57 9.11 12.22
CA LEU A 41 -8.51 9.89 11.60
C LEU A 41 -9.09 11.01 10.72
N ASN A 42 -8.61 12.23 10.95
CA ASN A 42 -8.82 13.36 10.06
C ASN A 42 -7.79 13.32 8.94
N TRP A 43 -8.23 13.18 7.70
CA TRP A 43 -7.35 13.26 6.55
C TRP A 43 -6.99 14.71 6.23
N LEU A 44 -5.70 15.00 6.11
CA LEU A 44 -5.14 16.33 5.85
C LEU A 44 -4.42 16.41 4.50
N GLY A 45 -4.20 15.28 3.85
CA GLY A 45 -3.59 15.24 2.52
C GLY A 45 -4.52 15.83 1.46
N ASP A 46 -3.94 16.37 0.36
CA ASP A 46 -4.70 16.92 -0.74
C ASP A 46 -5.75 15.91 -1.23
N GLY A 47 -6.95 16.38 -1.50
CA GLY A 47 -8.13 15.58 -1.82
C GLY A 47 -8.05 14.84 -3.15
N ALA A 48 -7.19 13.85 -3.25
CA ALA A 48 -7.35 12.78 -4.22
C ALA A 48 -8.46 11.86 -3.72
N GLY A 49 -9.69 12.37 -3.74
CA GLY A 49 -10.87 11.52 -3.70
C GLY A 49 -10.83 10.68 -4.97
N VAL A 50 -10.89 9.35 -4.82
CA VAL A 50 -11.19 8.46 -5.94
C VAL A 50 -12.56 8.89 -6.45
N GLU A 51 -12.64 9.44 -7.66
CA GLU A 51 -13.92 9.70 -8.32
C GLU A 51 -14.69 8.36 -8.37
N GLY A 52 -15.81 8.28 -7.64
CA GLY A 52 -16.64 7.08 -7.55
C GLY A 52 -16.77 6.46 -6.16
N ALA A 53 -16.08 6.92 -5.13
CA ALA A 53 -16.37 6.53 -3.77
C ALA A 53 -17.66 7.24 -3.31
N GLY A 54 -18.73 6.47 -3.09
CA GLY A 54 -19.87 6.90 -2.28
C GLY A 54 -19.39 7.44 -0.93
N ALA A 55 -20.28 8.01 -0.12
CA ALA A 55 -20.03 8.72 1.14
C ALA A 55 -18.64 8.44 1.75
N GLU A 56 -17.84 9.48 2.05
CA GLU A 56 -16.45 9.33 2.54
C GLU A 56 -16.38 8.26 3.63
N GLU A 57 -15.69 7.17 3.34
CA GLU A 57 -15.51 6.09 4.28
C GLU A 57 -14.69 6.60 5.48
N GLU A 58 -15.22 6.42 6.70
CA GLU A 58 -14.57 6.87 7.93
C GLU A 58 -13.24 6.15 8.12
N LEU A 59 -12.16 6.91 8.24
CA LEU A 59 -10.84 6.35 8.52
C LEU A 59 -10.70 6.08 10.01
N ARG A 60 -10.43 4.84 10.37
CA ARG A 60 -10.26 4.40 11.76
C ARG A 60 -8.84 3.91 12.03
N ALA A 61 -8.39 4.09 13.27
CA ALA A 61 -7.11 3.66 13.79
C ALA A 61 -7.32 2.63 14.92
N PRO A 62 -7.54 1.34 14.59
CA PRO A 62 -7.73 0.27 15.56
C PRO A 62 -6.40 -0.28 16.08
N GLY A 63 -6.48 -1.15 17.09
CA GLY A 63 -5.36 -1.92 17.64
C GLY A 63 -4.51 -1.12 18.61
N PHE A 64 -3.64 -0.28 18.13
CA PHE A 64 -2.87 0.65 18.96
C PHE A 64 -2.54 1.91 18.15
N ASN A 65 -2.33 3.02 18.87
CA ASN A 65 -1.98 4.29 18.27
C ASN A 65 -0.65 4.79 18.85
N ASP A 66 0.37 4.93 18.01
CA ASP A 66 1.60 5.66 18.32
C ASP A 66 1.33 7.16 18.20
N ILE A 67 1.60 7.91 19.24
CA ILE A 67 1.47 9.37 19.26
C ILE A 67 2.78 9.95 18.72
N LEU A 68 2.71 10.52 17.52
CA LEU A 68 3.88 10.96 16.79
C LEU A 68 4.26 12.40 17.09
N ARG A 69 5.57 12.65 17.18
CA ARG A 69 6.19 13.97 17.15
C ARG A 69 6.99 14.14 15.86
N VAL A 70 6.70 15.21 15.12
CA VAL A 70 7.47 15.57 13.91
C VAL A 70 8.83 16.14 14.32
N GLU A 71 9.91 15.59 13.73
CA GLU A 71 11.29 15.98 14.02
C GLU A 71 11.97 16.71 12.85
N SER A 72 11.32 16.73 11.68
CA SER A 72 11.86 17.35 10.47
C SER A 72 10.82 18.28 9.84
N ASP A 73 11.23 19.48 9.46
CA ASP A 73 10.41 20.45 8.73
C ASP A 73 9.98 19.97 7.33
N ARG A 74 10.61 18.91 6.82
CA ARG A 74 10.28 18.26 5.56
C ARG A 74 9.17 17.23 5.68
N VAL A 75 8.76 16.87 6.89
CA VAL A 75 7.65 15.94 7.12
C VAL A 75 6.32 16.63 6.84
N GLN A 76 5.51 16.02 5.98
CA GLN A 76 4.11 16.40 5.80
C GLN A 76 3.23 15.44 6.61
N VAL A 77 2.28 15.98 7.37
CA VAL A 77 1.24 15.22 8.05
C VAL A 77 0.08 14.98 7.08
N LEU A 78 -0.24 13.72 6.84
CA LEU A 78 -1.32 13.31 5.93
C LEU A 78 -2.61 12.97 6.67
N ALA A 79 -2.50 12.53 7.93
CA ALA A 79 -3.66 12.34 8.80
C ALA A 79 -3.29 12.63 10.26
N SER A 80 -4.27 13.11 11.02
CA SER A 80 -4.18 13.32 12.46
C SER A 80 -5.27 12.57 13.19
N TYR A 81 -5.06 12.28 14.47
CA TYR A 81 -6.10 11.70 15.33
C TYR A 81 -7.20 12.73 15.59
N ALA A 82 -8.46 12.30 15.51
CA ALA A 82 -9.62 13.19 15.68
C ALA A 82 -10.06 13.33 17.14
N SER A 83 -9.74 12.36 17.99
CA SER A 83 -10.24 12.27 19.36
C SER A 83 -9.18 11.75 20.33
N ASP A 84 -9.58 11.57 21.59
CA ASP A 84 -8.75 11.16 22.70
C ASP A 84 -7.79 12.29 23.18
N TYR A 85 -6.96 12.02 24.20
CA TYR A 85 -6.00 12.99 24.75
C TYR A 85 -4.92 13.43 23.74
N TYR A 86 -4.74 12.67 22.66
CA TYR A 86 -3.81 12.97 21.56
C TYR A 86 -4.50 13.52 20.30
N ALA A 87 -5.73 14.03 20.43
CA ALA A 87 -6.43 14.67 19.30
C ALA A 87 -5.55 15.77 18.67
N GLY A 88 -5.51 15.79 17.34
CA GLY A 88 -4.67 16.70 16.56
C GLY A 88 -3.22 16.24 16.36
N LYS A 89 -2.73 15.24 17.11
CA LYS A 89 -1.40 14.67 16.89
C LYS A 89 -1.33 13.93 15.55
N PRO A 90 -0.16 13.93 14.88
CA PRO A 90 0.02 13.18 13.64
C PRO A 90 -0.23 11.68 13.81
N ALA A 91 -0.94 11.09 12.85
CA ALA A 91 -1.20 9.66 12.78
C ALA A 91 -0.57 9.01 11.53
N LEU A 92 -0.54 9.74 10.42
CA LEU A 92 0.11 9.33 9.18
C LEU A 92 0.96 10.48 8.66
N THR A 93 2.21 10.20 8.35
CA THR A 93 3.16 11.19 7.84
C THR A 93 3.86 10.69 6.58
N VAL A 94 4.37 11.62 5.77
CA VAL A 94 5.29 11.34 4.68
C VAL A 94 6.53 12.22 4.80
N HIS A 95 7.70 11.61 4.63
CA HIS A 95 8.99 12.28 4.66
C HIS A 95 9.75 12.01 3.36
N PRO A 96 10.14 13.04 2.57
CA PRO A 96 10.95 12.86 1.38
C PRO A 96 12.39 12.56 1.78
N VAL A 97 12.94 11.44 1.25
CA VAL A 97 14.31 11.00 1.52
C VAL A 97 15.00 10.64 0.21
N GLY A 98 16.04 11.38 -0.14
CA GLY A 98 16.72 11.22 -1.42
C GLY A 98 15.76 11.42 -2.60
N ARG A 99 15.55 10.38 -3.41
CA ARG A 99 14.60 10.36 -4.53
C ARG A 99 13.29 9.65 -4.18
N GLY A 100 13.14 9.18 -2.97
CA GLY A 100 11.96 8.45 -2.51
C GLY A 100 11.19 9.17 -1.41
N GLN A 101 10.18 8.51 -0.92
CA GLN A 101 9.33 8.96 0.17
C GLN A 101 9.17 7.84 1.20
N VAL A 102 9.14 8.21 2.48
CA VAL A 102 8.89 7.30 3.59
C VAL A 102 7.55 7.67 4.22
N TYR A 103 6.63 6.74 4.20
CA TYR A 103 5.35 6.88 4.88
C TYR A 103 5.43 6.17 6.23
N TYR A 104 5.04 6.86 7.29
CA TYR A 104 4.96 6.29 8.63
C TYR A 104 3.53 6.43 9.15
N HIS A 105 2.91 5.30 9.47
CA HIS A 105 1.59 5.25 10.08
C HIS A 105 1.71 4.75 11.52
N GLY A 106 1.20 5.54 12.46
CA GLY A 106 1.24 5.28 13.90
C GLY A 106 0.14 4.34 14.40
N ALA A 107 -0.60 3.66 13.51
CA ALA A 107 -1.68 2.74 13.89
C ALA A 107 -1.71 1.52 12.95
N ALA A 108 -2.63 0.58 13.20
CA ALA A 108 -2.84 -0.53 12.28
C ALA A 108 -3.44 -0.03 10.95
N PHE A 109 -2.99 -0.62 9.82
CA PHE A 109 -3.56 -0.34 8.52
C PHE A 109 -4.97 -0.92 8.42
N THR A 110 -5.91 -0.09 7.94
CA THR A 110 -7.26 -0.52 7.56
C THR A 110 -7.40 -0.48 6.05
N GLU A 111 -8.35 -1.21 5.51
CA GLU A 111 -8.62 -1.21 4.07
C GLU A 111 -8.97 0.20 3.56
N ALA A 112 -9.80 0.94 4.30
CA ALA A 112 -10.16 2.33 4.00
C ALA A 112 -8.92 3.23 3.88
N LEU A 113 -7.99 3.13 4.84
CA LEU A 113 -6.75 3.91 4.81
C LEU A 113 -5.87 3.52 3.63
N VAL A 114 -5.71 2.21 3.37
CA VAL A 114 -4.90 1.72 2.24
C VAL A 114 -5.48 2.22 0.91
N ARG A 115 -6.79 2.13 0.70
CA ARG A 115 -7.45 2.65 -0.51
C ARG A 115 -7.21 4.14 -0.71
N LYS A 116 -7.20 4.93 0.37
CA LYS A 116 -6.93 6.38 0.32
C LYS A 116 -5.45 6.70 0.09
N LEU A 117 -4.54 5.83 0.57
CA LEU A 117 -3.09 6.03 0.47
C LEU A 117 -2.53 5.58 -0.90
N LEU A 118 -3.00 4.46 -1.44
CA LEU A 118 -2.46 3.85 -2.68
C LEU A 118 -2.35 4.81 -3.87
N PRO A 119 -3.34 5.69 -4.17
CA PRO A 119 -3.22 6.64 -5.29
C PRO A 119 -2.10 7.67 -5.13
N ARG A 120 -1.61 7.88 -3.89
CA ARG A 120 -0.50 8.80 -3.58
C ARG A 120 0.86 8.14 -3.73
N LEU A 121 0.90 6.81 -3.77
CA LEU A 121 2.13 6.07 -3.97
C LEU A 121 2.41 6.03 -5.48
N ASP A 122 3.58 6.53 -5.88
CA ASP A 122 4.04 6.42 -7.28
C ASP A 122 4.48 4.96 -7.54
N LEU A 123 3.49 4.07 -7.58
CA LEU A 123 3.71 2.66 -7.84
C LEU A 123 3.74 2.41 -9.35
N PRO A 124 4.77 1.72 -9.85
CA PRO A 124 4.82 1.36 -11.26
C PRO A 124 3.65 0.45 -11.61
N LYS A 125 2.92 0.76 -12.67
CA LYS A 125 1.90 -0.13 -13.26
C LYS A 125 2.61 -1.31 -13.93
N MET A 126 2.89 -2.35 -13.15
CA MET A 126 3.79 -3.44 -13.54
C MET A 126 3.40 -4.15 -14.85
N ALA A 127 2.12 -4.42 -15.06
CA ALA A 127 1.58 -5.10 -16.24
C ALA A 127 0.53 -4.27 -17.01
N GLY A 128 0.20 -3.07 -16.56
CA GLY A 128 -0.89 -2.26 -17.11
C GLY A 128 -0.71 -1.81 -18.56
N ASP A 129 0.52 -1.84 -19.08
CA ASP A 129 0.80 -1.52 -20.50
C ASP A 129 0.58 -2.73 -21.41
N LEU A 130 0.48 -3.93 -20.88
CA LEU A 130 0.27 -5.16 -21.64
C LEU A 130 -1.13 -5.72 -21.44
N VAL A 131 -1.56 -5.89 -20.20
CA VAL A 131 -2.79 -6.60 -19.86
C VAL A 131 -3.54 -5.92 -18.72
N GLU A 132 -4.84 -5.80 -18.90
CA GLU A 132 -5.82 -5.45 -17.86
C GLU A 132 -6.56 -6.71 -17.43
N ALA A 133 -6.72 -6.90 -16.12
CA ALA A 133 -7.34 -8.06 -15.54
C ALA A 133 -8.26 -7.64 -14.38
N PRO A 134 -9.31 -8.43 -14.08
CA PRO A 134 -10.13 -8.21 -12.90
C PRO A 134 -9.33 -8.44 -11.61
N ALA A 135 -9.81 -7.88 -10.50
CA ALA A 135 -9.07 -7.81 -9.23
C ALA A 135 -8.68 -9.18 -8.63
N GLU A 136 -9.43 -10.22 -8.97
CA GLU A 136 -9.18 -11.60 -8.53
C GLU A 136 -8.09 -12.33 -9.33
N VAL A 137 -7.58 -11.72 -10.40
CA VAL A 137 -6.48 -12.27 -11.23
C VAL A 137 -5.18 -11.59 -10.81
N GLU A 138 -4.20 -12.39 -10.43
CA GLU A 138 -2.88 -11.88 -10.08
C GLU A 138 -2.03 -11.65 -11.33
N LEU A 139 -1.38 -10.48 -11.38
CA LEU A 139 -0.42 -10.12 -12.42
C LEU A 139 0.97 -9.97 -11.80
N VAL A 140 1.92 -10.75 -12.29
CA VAL A 140 3.33 -10.68 -11.83
C VAL A 140 4.25 -10.44 -13.00
N VAL A 141 5.06 -9.39 -12.94
CA VAL A 141 6.06 -9.10 -13.97
C VAL A 141 7.44 -9.56 -13.51
N ARG A 142 8.11 -10.34 -14.35
CA ARG A 142 9.51 -10.69 -14.20
C ARG A 142 10.31 -10.09 -15.34
N ARG A 143 11.48 -9.55 -15.03
CA ARG A 143 12.41 -9.01 -16.03
C ARG A 143 13.70 -9.80 -16.00
N HIS A 144 14.17 -10.17 -17.19
CA HIS A 144 15.48 -10.80 -17.34
C HIS A 144 16.55 -9.75 -17.05
N PRO A 145 17.46 -9.99 -16.08
CA PRO A 145 18.37 -8.96 -15.60
C PRO A 145 19.39 -8.48 -16.66
N ALA A 146 19.77 -9.33 -17.59
CA ALA A 146 20.75 -8.99 -18.61
C ALA A 146 20.14 -8.39 -19.89
N THR A 147 18.94 -8.87 -20.30
CA THR A 147 18.31 -8.41 -21.55
C THR A 147 17.24 -7.33 -21.32
N GLY A 148 16.73 -7.20 -20.08
CA GLY A 148 15.62 -6.31 -19.76
C GLY A 148 14.25 -6.83 -20.23
N GLU A 149 14.23 -7.98 -20.90
CA GLU A 149 13.03 -8.63 -21.41
C GLU A 149 12.03 -8.93 -20.29
N ALA A 150 10.76 -8.60 -20.50
CA ALA A 150 9.72 -8.71 -19.49
C ALA A 150 8.75 -9.83 -19.82
N PHE A 151 8.44 -10.63 -18.81
CA PHE A 151 7.44 -11.69 -18.87
C PHE A 151 6.34 -11.36 -17.87
N VAL A 152 5.08 -11.46 -18.31
CA VAL A 152 3.92 -11.23 -17.46
C VAL A 152 3.22 -12.55 -17.19
N PHE A 153 3.25 -12.95 -15.92
CA PHE A 153 2.49 -14.10 -15.42
C PHE A 153 1.09 -13.62 -15.06
N VAL A 154 0.08 -14.28 -15.59
CA VAL A 154 -1.33 -14.00 -15.34
C VAL A 154 -1.94 -15.24 -14.70
N LEU A 155 -2.40 -15.10 -13.46
CA LEU A 155 -2.79 -16.22 -12.61
C LEU A 155 -4.24 -16.05 -12.14
N ASN A 156 -5.12 -16.93 -12.59
CA ASN A 156 -6.50 -16.98 -12.13
C ASN A 156 -6.64 -17.98 -10.97
N TYR A 157 -6.73 -17.48 -9.74
CA TYR A 157 -6.90 -18.35 -8.56
C TYR A 157 -8.36 -18.73 -8.27
N THR A 158 -9.28 -18.35 -9.15
CA THR A 158 -10.71 -18.60 -8.90
C THR A 158 -11.22 -19.81 -9.70
N GLY A 159 -12.32 -20.39 -9.22
CA GLY A 159 -13.07 -21.44 -9.95
C GLY A 159 -13.98 -20.89 -11.06
N ARG A 160 -13.75 -19.66 -11.54
CA ARG A 160 -14.52 -19.00 -12.60
C ARG A 160 -13.62 -18.55 -13.74
N VAL A 161 -14.19 -18.46 -14.93
CA VAL A 161 -13.51 -17.86 -16.10
C VAL A 161 -13.29 -16.38 -15.82
N ALA A 162 -12.07 -15.89 -16.03
CA ALA A 162 -11.70 -14.50 -15.96
C ALA A 162 -11.55 -13.90 -17.38
N ARG A 163 -12.02 -12.67 -17.57
CA ARG A 163 -11.86 -11.95 -18.84
C ARG A 163 -10.74 -10.94 -18.70
N LEU A 164 -9.78 -11.06 -19.60
CA LEU A 164 -8.60 -10.21 -19.69
C LEU A 164 -8.69 -9.35 -20.94
N ARG A 165 -8.06 -8.19 -20.92
CA ARG A 165 -7.90 -7.34 -22.09
C ARG A 165 -6.42 -7.06 -22.33
N LEU A 166 -5.90 -7.54 -23.46
CA LEU A 166 -4.55 -7.21 -23.92
C LEU A 166 -4.59 -5.91 -24.71
N HIS A 167 -3.77 -4.95 -24.31
CA HIS A 167 -3.62 -3.65 -24.99
C HIS A 167 -2.75 -3.72 -26.24
N ARG A 168 -1.95 -4.76 -26.38
CA ARG A 168 -1.13 -5.09 -27.55
C ARG A 168 -1.01 -6.60 -27.69
N PRO A 169 -0.71 -7.11 -28.91
CA PRO A 169 -0.46 -8.53 -29.10
C PRO A 169 0.67 -9.05 -28.23
N ALA A 170 0.53 -10.26 -27.74
CA ALA A 170 1.53 -10.99 -26.97
C ALA A 170 1.48 -12.49 -27.32
N VAL A 171 2.50 -13.24 -26.95
CA VAL A 171 2.55 -14.70 -27.12
C VAL A 171 2.44 -15.34 -25.73
N ASP A 172 1.54 -16.30 -25.59
CA ASP A 172 1.56 -17.17 -24.41
C ASP A 172 2.65 -18.21 -24.57
N LEU A 173 3.69 -18.11 -23.77
CA LEU A 173 4.87 -18.99 -23.82
C LEU A 173 4.59 -20.43 -23.37
N LEU A 174 3.46 -20.69 -22.71
CA LEU A 174 3.09 -22.04 -22.28
C LEU A 174 2.47 -22.84 -23.45
N SER A 175 1.84 -22.18 -24.38
CA SER A 175 1.11 -22.81 -25.51
C SER A 175 1.63 -22.38 -26.90
N ASP A 176 2.61 -21.48 -26.96
CA ASP A 176 3.10 -20.82 -28.18
C ASP A 176 1.98 -20.13 -28.97
N ARG A 177 0.90 -19.74 -28.32
CA ARG A 177 -0.28 -19.16 -28.93
C ARG A 177 -0.22 -17.63 -28.96
N PRO A 178 -0.39 -16.97 -30.12
CA PRO A 178 -0.54 -15.53 -30.17
C PRO A 178 -1.90 -15.11 -29.58
N LEU A 179 -1.90 -14.10 -28.75
CA LEU A 179 -3.08 -13.55 -28.10
C LEU A 179 -3.17 -12.04 -28.33
N SER A 180 -4.39 -11.53 -28.47
CA SER A 180 -4.65 -10.10 -28.64
C SER A 180 -6.09 -9.76 -28.25
N GLY A 181 -6.33 -8.52 -27.82
CA GLY A 181 -7.66 -8.04 -27.47
C GLY A 181 -8.23 -8.73 -26.24
N GLU A 182 -9.49 -9.15 -26.30
CA GLU A 182 -10.14 -9.85 -25.18
C GLU A 182 -9.76 -11.34 -25.19
N VAL A 183 -9.38 -11.85 -24.03
CA VAL A 183 -8.94 -13.23 -23.80
C VAL A 183 -9.66 -13.78 -22.58
N GLU A 184 -10.21 -14.96 -22.70
CA GLU A 184 -10.76 -15.70 -21.56
C GLU A 184 -9.68 -16.60 -20.95
N LEU A 185 -9.53 -16.52 -19.63
CA LEU A 185 -8.64 -17.36 -18.84
C LEU A 185 -9.49 -18.31 -18.00
N GLU A 186 -9.32 -19.57 -18.23
CA GLU A 186 -10.07 -20.64 -17.56
C GLU A 186 -9.91 -20.59 -16.03
N PRO A 187 -10.84 -21.24 -15.28
CA PRO A 187 -10.67 -21.45 -13.85
C PRO A 187 -9.30 -22.06 -13.55
N TYR A 188 -8.58 -21.45 -12.60
CA TYR A 188 -7.21 -21.84 -12.22
C TYR A 188 -6.21 -21.83 -13.39
N GLY A 189 -6.56 -21.11 -14.46
CA GLY A 189 -5.71 -20.96 -15.64
C GLY A 189 -4.50 -20.07 -15.40
N VAL A 190 -3.47 -20.28 -16.20
CA VAL A 190 -2.20 -19.53 -16.16
C VAL A 190 -1.83 -19.15 -17.58
N LEU A 191 -1.37 -17.90 -17.77
CA LEU A 191 -0.66 -17.47 -18.99
C LEU A 191 0.71 -16.93 -18.61
N VAL A 192 1.68 -17.09 -19.50
CA VAL A 192 2.99 -16.43 -19.43
C VAL A 192 3.18 -15.64 -20.71
N LEU A 193 2.99 -14.33 -20.64
CA LEU A 193 2.99 -13.45 -21.80
C LEU A 193 4.37 -12.82 -22.03
N ALA A 194 4.79 -12.80 -23.29
CA ALA A 194 5.98 -12.12 -23.78
C ALA A 194 5.66 -11.19 -24.96
#